data_65b8fdef008b5269d926364236f19578
#
_entry.id   65b8fdef008b5269d926364236f19578
#
_cell.length_a   1.000
_cell.length_b   1.000
_cell.length_c   1.000
_cell.angle_alpha   90.00
_cell.angle_beta   90.00
_cell.angle_gamma   90.00
#
_symmetry.space_group_name_H-M   'P 1'
#
loop_
_entity.id
_entity.type
_entity.pdbx_description
1 polymer ?
#
loop_
_entity_poly.entity_id
_entity_poly.type
_entity_poly.pdbx_seq_one_letter_code
_entity_poly.pdbx_strand_id
1 'polypeptide(L)'
;MIGFRLFGLRRFAIAAWAALALAVSPLALAQSEADPLEPLNRAIFGFNDALDGAVIKPVAQAYAEHVPAPLRTAIGNFMNNLLEPWSALNNLLQGKPERAVSDVGRFLVNTVLTLGLGDVATEFGLERTGEDLGQTLGVWGFGAGPYLVLPVLGPSSLRDGVGRVTAIVYDPSRKISSGSEFAAFTAVRIVDLRAELLPMDKLIDSAALDRYSFIRNAYLQRRQSLIEDRSSSPTKE
;
A
#
# COMPACT_ATOMS: atom_id res chain seq x y z
N MET A 1 31.39 16.39 5.89
CA MET A 1 30.80 16.72 4.57
C MET A 1 29.45 16.06 4.28
N ILE A 2 28.63 15.77 5.31
CA ILE A 2 27.32 15.02 5.16
C ILE A 2 26.12 15.98 5.27
N GLY A 3 26.30 17.21 5.76
CA GLY A 3 25.19 18.14 5.99
C GLY A 3 24.54 18.78 4.74
N PHE A 4 25.23 18.81 3.61
CA PHE A 4 24.76 19.56 2.43
C PHE A 4 23.76 18.79 1.55
N ARG A 5 23.74 17.46 1.60
CA ARG A 5 22.82 16.63 0.80
C ARG A 5 21.40 16.54 1.37
N LEU A 6 21.25 16.66 2.68
CA LEU A 6 19.93 16.62 3.34
C LEU A 6 19.13 17.93 3.17
N PHE A 7 19.81 19.04 2.96
CA PHE A 7 19.17 20.35 2.75
C PHE A 7 18.54 20.49 1.35
N GLY A 8 19.12 19.85 0.35
CA GLY A 8 18.59 19.80 -1.02
C GLY A 8 17.31 18.98 -1.13
N LEU A 9 17.26 17.81 -0.50
CA LEU A 9 16.10 16.91 -0.49
C LEU A 9 14.90 17.53 0.25
N ARG A 10 15.12 18.26 1.35
CA ARG A 10 14.04 18.98 2.07
C ARG A 10 13.43 20.10 1.21
N ARG A 11 14.25 20.85 0.47
CA ARG A 11 13.76 21.91 -0.43
C ARG A 11 13.00 21.33 -1.63
N PHE A 12 13.44 20.21 -2.18
CA PHE A 12 12.72 19.50 -3.25
C PHE A 12 11.38 18.93 -2.76
N ALA A 13 11.33 18.36 -1.56
CA ALA A 13 10.09 17.89 -0.97
C ALA A 13 9.09 19.02 -0.72
N ILE A 14 9.55 20.15 -0.17
CA ILE A 14 8.69 21.34 0.08
C ILE A 14 8.21 21.96 -1.23
N ALA A 15 9.07 22.06 -2.25
CA ALA A 15 8.69 22.58 -3.57
C ALA A 15 7.71 21.64 -4.30
N ALA A 16 7.87 20.33 -4.16
CA ALA A 16 6.92 19.33 -4.67
C ALA A 16 5.57 19.44 -3.96
N TRP A 17 5.54 19.67 -2.65
CA TRP A 17 4.33 19.92 -1.88
C TRP A 17 3.64 21.22 -2.26
N ALA A 18 4.38 22.31 -2.49
CA ALA A 18 3.84 23.59 -2.92
C ALA A 18 3.30 23.52 -4.37
N ALA A 19 3.98 22.83 -5.28
CA ALA A 19 3.50 22.61 -6.64
C ALA A 19 2.25 21.71 -6.68
N LEU A 20 2.17 20.71 -5.80
CA LEU A 20 1.00 19.85 -5.65
C LEU A 20 -0.19 20.60 -5.06
N ALA A 21 0.03 21.49 -4.08
CA ALA A 21 -1.02 22.33 -3.49
C ALA A 21 -1.60 23.33 -4.51
N LEU A 22 -0.81 23.82 -5.46
CA LEU A 22 -1.25 24.71 -6.54
C LEU A 22 -1.96 23.95 -7.68
N ALA A 23 -1.67 22.68 -7.88
CA ALA A 23 -2.36 21.83 -8.87
C ALA A 23 -3.73 21.31 -8.41
N VAL A 24 -4.07 21.44 -7.13
CA VAL A 24 -5.35 21.05 -6.51
C VAL A 24 -6.40 22.19 -6.55
N SER A 25 -6.29 23.13 -7.51
CA SER A 25 -7.40 24.02 -7.85
C SER A 25 -8.55 23.25 -8.52
N PRO A 26 -9.79 23.73 -8.52
CA PRO A 26 -11.06 23.00 -8.50
C PRO A 26 -11.41 22.15 -9.74
N LEU A 27 -10.48 21.38 -10.26
CA LEU A 27 -10.72 20.30 -11.22
C LEU A 27 -11.36 19.04 -10.56
N ALA A 28 -11.70 19.13 -9.30
CA ALA A 28 -12.30 18.06 -8.51
C ALA A 28 -13.78 17.76 -8.83
N LEU A 29 -14.37 18.37 -9.85
CA LEU A 29 -15.80 18.24 -10.17
C LEU A 29 -16.10 17.52 -11.48
N ALA A 30 -15.20 16.69 -11.97
CA ALA A 30 -15.57 15.70 -12.96
C ALA A 30 -15.05 14.35 -12.47
N GLN A 31 -15.89 13.60 -11.76
CA GLN A 31 -15.83 12.14 -11.78
C GLN A 31 -16.13 11.71 -13.22
N SER A 32 -15.18 11.95 -14.10
CA SER A 32 -15.21 11.41 -15.43
C SER A 32 -14.86 9.94 -15.29
N GLU A 33 -15.76 9.07 -15.73
CA GLU A 33 -15.51 7.65 -15.95
C GLU A 33 -14.32 7.40 -16.90
N ALA A 34 -13.82 8.43 -17.54
CA ALA A 34 -12.69 8.41 -18.45
C ALA A 34 -11.38 8.51 -17.66
N ASP A 35 -10.50 7.54 -17.87
CA ASP A 35 -9.11 7.57 -17.44
C ASP A 35 -8.32 8.48 -18.41
N PRO A 36 -7.96 9.71 -18.00
CA PRO A 36 -7.30 10.66 -18.91
C PRO A 36 -5.88 10.21 -19.31
N LEU A 37 -5.29 9.26 -18.56
CA LEU A 37 -3.95 8.73 -18.79
C LEU A 37 -3.99 7.26 -19.23
N GLU A 38 -5.13 6.76 -19.70
CA GLU A 38 -5.33 5.36 -20.07
C GLU A 38 -4.24 4.82 -21.00
N PRO A 39 -3.81 5.50 -22.08
CA PRO A 39 -2.76 4.97 -22.95
C PRO A 39 -1.44 4.74 -22.23
N LEU A 40 -1.03 5.67 -21.36
CA LEU A 40 0.16 5.56 -20.53
C LEU A 40 0.01 4.46 -19.48
N ASN A 41 -1.13 4.45 -18.80
CA ASN A 41 -1.43 3.48 -17.76
C ASN A 41 -1.45 2.05 -18.33
N ARG A 42 -2.03 1.83 -19.51
CA ARG A 42 -2.01 0.53 -20.19
C ARG A 42 -0.60 0.09 -20.60
N ALA A 43 0.24 1.02 -21.04
CA ALA A 43 1.63 0.70 -21.38
C ALA A 43 2.41 0.24 -20.13
N ILE A 44 2.28 0.97 -19.00
CA ILE A 44 2.92 0.60 -17.74
C ILE A 44 2.30 -0.69 -17.17
N PHE A 45 0.99 -0.88 -17.30
CA PHE A 45 0.32 -2.12 -16.91
C PHE A 45 0.86 -3.32 -17.68
N GLY A 46 1.02 -3.19 -19.01
CA GLY A 46 1.62 -4.25 -19.84
C GLY A 46 3.06 -4.55 -19.44
N PHE A 47 3.85 -3.52 -19.10
CA PHE A 47 5.21 -3.71 -18.56
C PHE A 47 5.18 -4.47 -17.23
N ASN A 48 4.29 -4.08 -16.30
CA ASN A 48 4.15 -4.75 -15.01
C ASN A 48 3.69 -6.21 -15.18
N ASP A 49 2.76 -6.46 -16.08
CA ASP A 49 2.25 -7.80 -16.37
C ASP A 49 3.33 -8.70 -16.99
N ALA A 50 4.13 -8.16 -17.91
CA ALA A 50 5.28 -8.87 -18.48
C ALA A 50 6.35 -9.17 -17.40
N LEU A 51 6.64 -8.22 -16.52
CA LEU A 51 7.58 -8.41 -15.41
C LEU A 51 7.07 -9.45 -14.41
N ASP A 52 5.77 -9.38 -14.08
CA ASP A 52 5.13 -10.36 -13.21
C ASP A 52 5.22 -11.76 -13.81
N GLY A 53 4.80 -11.92 -15.06
CA GLY A 53 4.82 -13.21 -15.75
C GLY A 53 6.21 -13.80 -15.93
N ALA A 54 7.22 -12.96 -16.22
CA ALA A 54 8.57 -13.41 -16.46
C ALA A 54 9.38 -13.69 -15.18
N VAL A 55 9.14 -12.96 -14.11
CA VAL A 55 10.01 -13.00 -12.91
C VAL A 55 9.20 -13.16 -11.61
N ILE A 56 8.28 -12.23 -11.31
CA ILE A 56 7.70 -12.16 -9.97
C ILE A 56 6.80 -13.37 -9.70
N LYS A 57 5.92 -13.71 -10.63
CA LYS A 57 5.00 -14.84 -10.50
C LYS A 57 5.73 -16.19 -10.40
N PRO A 58 6.71 -16.54 -11.26
CA PRO A 58 7.49 -17.78 -11.09
C PRO A 58 8.19 -17.86 -9.72
N VAL A 59 8.80 -16.77 -9.27
CA VAL A 59 9.46 -16.71 -7.95
C VAL A 59 8.43 -16.86 -6.81
N ALA A 60 7.27 -16.21 -6.92
CA ALA A 60 6.19 -16.33 -5.94
C ALA A 60 5.60 -17.75 -5.89
N GLN A 61 5.49 -18.43 -7.02
CA GLN A 61 5.07 -19.84 -7.10
C GLN A 61 6.09 -20.73 -6.40
N ALA A 62 7.38 -20.59 -6.72
CA ALA A 62 8.44 -21.35 -6.05
C ALA A 62 8.47 -21.09 -4.55
N TYR A 63 8.32 -19.84 -4.13
CA TYR A 63 8.20 -19.45 -2.73
C TYR A 63 6.99 -20.11 -2.06
N ALA A 64 5.82 -20.08 -2.70
CA ALA A 64 4.60 -20.70 -2.17
C ALA A 64 4.69 -22.24 -2.07
N GLU A 65 5.43 -22.86 -2.97
CA GLU A 65 5.63 -24.32 -3.02
C GLU A 65 6.67 -24.82 -2.02
N HIS A 66 7.78 -24.10 -1.86
CA HIS A 66 8.93 -24.57 -1.09
C HIS A 66 8.97 -24.01 0.35
N VAL A 67 8.38 -22.84 0.60
CA VAL A 67 8.34 -22.26 1.94
C VAL A 67 7.07 -22.72 2.67
N PRO A 68 7.18 -23.40 3.82
CA PRO A 68 6.03 -23.88 4.59
C PRO A 68 5.06 -22.75 4.94
N ALA A 69 3.76 -23.03 4.90
CA ALA A 69 2.72 -22.02 5.16
C ALA A 69 2.89 -21.28 6.50
N PRO A 70 3.26 -21.93 7.64
CA PRO A 70 3.47 -21.22 8.89
C PRO A 70 4.61 -20.17 8.81
N LEU A 71 5.66 -20.47 8.04
CA LEU A 71 6.78 -19.52 7.86
C LEU A 71 6.37 -18.34 6.98
N ARG A 72 5.60 -18.58 5.92
CA ARG A 72 5.03 -17.51 5.10
C ARG A 72 4.12 -16.59 5.92
N THR A 73 3.23 -17.19 6.72
CA THR A 73 2.39 -16.43 7.65
C THR A 73 3.22 -15.59 8.62
N ALA A 74 4.28 -16.14 9.18
CA ALA A 74 5.17 -15.41 10.08
C ALA A 74 5.87 -14.24 9.38
N ILE A 75 6.33 -14.42 8.14
CA ILE A 75 6.92 -13.35 7.33
C ILE A 75 5.89 -12.25 7.06
N GLY A 76 4.69 -12.60 6.61
CA GLY A 76 3.60 -11.66 6.38
C GLY A 76 3.22 -10.88 7.64
N ASN A 77 3.08 -11.56 8.78
CA ASN A 77 2.82 -10.93 10.07
C ASN A 77 3.90 -9.94 10.46
N PHE A 78 5.18 -10.32 10.31
CA PHE A 78 6.30 -9.44 10.60
C PHE A 78 6.28 -8.17 9.75
N MET A 79 6.08 -8.32 8.43
CA MET A 79 5.97 -7.19 7.50
C MET A 79 4.81 -6.26 7.87
N ASN A 80 3.68 -6.86 8.21
CA ASN A 80 2.48 -6.14 8.61
C ASN A 80 2.67 -5.42 9.95
N ASN A 81 3.31 -6.07 10.92
CA ASN A 81 3.59 -5.48 12.24
C ASN A 81 4.47 -4.22 12.12
N LEU A 82 5.43 -4.21 11.21
CA LEU A 82 6.26 -3.02 10.94
C LEU A 82 5.47 -1.82 10.41
N LEU A 83 4.29 -2.04 9.83
CA LEU A 83 3.43 -0.98 9.31
C LEU A 83 2.43 -0.43 10.34
N GLU A 84 2.20 -1.12 11.46
CA GLU A 84 1.24 -0.68 12.48
C GLU A 84 1.54 0.73 13.03
N PRO A 85 2.81 1.13 13.33
CA PRO A 85 3.09 2.50 13.77
C PRO A 85 2.74 3.56 12.72
N TRP A 86 2.89 3.24 11.43
CA TRP A 86 2.50 4.12 10.34
C TRP A 86 0.98 4.24 10.23
N SER A 87 0.27 3.11 10.38
CA SER A 87 -1.19 3.07 10.42
C SER A 87 -1.72 3.87 11.61
N ALA A 88 -1.15 3.70 12.80
CA ALA A 88 -1.51 4.45 14.00
C ALA A 88 -1.38 5.98 13.80
N LEU A 89 -0.27 6.43 13.19
CA LEU A 89 -0.08 7.84 12.86
C LEU A 89 -1.18 8.35 11.91
N ASN A 90 -1.53 7.58 10.88
CA ASN A 90 -2.57 7.96 9.94
C ASN A 90 -3.95 7.98 10.60
N ASN A 91 -4.26 7.04 11.50
CA ASN A 91 -5.47 7.07 12.30
C ASN A 91 -5.57 8.35 13.17
N LEU A 92 -4.47 8.76 13.82
CA LEU A 92 -4.43 10.03 14.56
C LEU A 92 -4.68 11.24 13.65
N LEU A 93 -4.05 11.28 12.48
CA LEU A 93 -4.23 12.35 11.49
C LEU A 93 -5.67 12.41 10.94
N GLN A 94 -6.38 11.29 10.96
CA GLN A 94 -7.78 11.19 10.56
C GLN A 94 -8.76 11.48 11.71
N GLY A 95 -8.27 11.75 12.91
CA GLY A 95 -9.12 11.99 14.07
C GLY A 95 -9.74 10.73 14.66
N LYS A 96 -9.11 9.56 14.49
CA LYS A 96 -9.55 8.24 14.97
C LYS A 96 -8.61 7.72 16.07
N PRO A 97 -8.57 8.35 17.26
CA PRO A 97 -7.60 8.01 18.31
C PRO A 97 -7.75 6.58 18.84
N GLU A 98 -8.99 6.05 18.91
CA GLU A 98 -9.25 4.68 19.38
C GLU A 98 -8.57 3.64 18.45
N ARG A 99 -8.67 3.84 17.14
CA ARG A 99 -8.02 2.98 16.15
C ARG A 99 -6.49 3.12 16.20
N ALA A 100 -6.00 4.34 16.42
CA ALA A 100 -4.58 4.57 16.60
C ALA A 100 -4.03 3.83 17.82
N VAL A 101 -4.76 3.85 18.95
CA VAL A 101 -4.39 3.08 20.16
C VAL A 101 -4.44 1.58 19.87
N SER A 102 -5.42 1.09 19.11
CA SER A 102 -5.49 -0.31 18.68
C SER A 102 -4.24 -0.69 17.87
N ASP A 103 -3.86 0.09 16.85
CA ASP A 103 -2.68 -0.20 16.03
C ASP A 103 -1.37 -0.19 16.86
N VAL A 104 -1.21 0.77 17.77
CA VAL A 104 -0.07 0.78 18.72
C VAL A 104 -0.09 -0.46 19.61
N GLY A 105 -1.27 -0.82 20.14
CA GLY A 105 -1.46 -2.03 20.94
C GLY A 105 -1.07 -3.29 20.17
N ARG A 106 -1.50 -3.41 18.92
CA ARG A 106 -1.11 -4.50 18.02
C ARG A 106 0.40 -4.59 17.87
N PHE A 107 1.03 -3.46 17.52
CA PHE A 107 2.49 -3.41 17.38
C PHE A 107 3.20 -3.92 18.62
N LEU A 108 2.80 -3.43 19.80
CA LEU A 108 3.44 -3.81 21.08
C LEU A 108 3.18 -5.28 21.43
N VAL A 109 1.92 -5.74 21.38
CA VAL A 109 1.54 -7.11 21.71
C VAL A 109 2.27 -8.11 20.81
N ASN A 110 2.18 -7.91 19.49
CA ASN A 110 2.80 -8.80 18.53
C ASN A 110 4.34 -8.79 18.64
N THR A 111 4.94 -7.60 18.86
CA THR A 111 6.40 -7.49 19.02
C THR A 111 6.88 -8.15 20.31
N VAL A 112 6.23 -7.89 21.44
CA VAL A 112 6.66 -8.40 22.74
C VAL A 112 6.45 -9.91 22.86
N LEU A 113 5.32 -10.42 22.36
CA LEU A 113 4.98 -11.84 22.54
C LEU A 113 5.57 -12.75 21.47
N THR A 114 5.76 -12.24 20.24
CA THR A 114 6.14 -13.08 19.10
C THR A 114 7.26 -12.48 18.24
N LEU A 115 7.90 -11.39 18.66
CA LEU A 115 8.85 -10.62 17.84
C LEU A 115 8.24 -10.11 16.51
N GLY A 116 6.91 -9.94 16.48
CA GLY A 116 6.17 -9.56 15.29
C GLY A 116 5.84 -10.71 14.32
N LEU A 117 6.26 -11.94 14.61
CA LEU A 117 6.05 -13.11 13.74
C LEU A 117 4.65 -13.72 13.86
N GLY A 118 3.93 -13.44 14.94
CA GLY A 118 2.56 -13.88 15.19
C GLY A 118 1.60 -12.69 15.25
N ASP A 119 0.34 -12.92 14.94
CA ASP A 119 -0.74 -11.95 15.12
C ASP A 119 -1.62 -12.31 16.33
N VAL A 120 -1.01 -12.21 17.50
CA VAL A 120 -1.68 -12.47 18.80
C VAL A 120 -2.65 -11.33 19.16
N ALA A 121 -2.38 -10.12 18.66
CA ALA A 121 -3.22 -8.96 18.93
C ALA A 121 -4.67 -9.13 18.45
N THR A 122 -4.87 -9.84 17.35
CA THR A 122 -6.22 -10.18 16.84
C THR A 122 -7.00 -11.05 17.82
N GLU A 123 -6.34 -11.96 18.55
CA GLU A 123 -6.99 -12.79 19.57
C GLU A 123 -7.47 -11.96 20.78
N PHE A 124 -6.83 -10.82 21.03
CA PHE A 124 -7.27 -9.83 22.02
C PHE A 124 -8.33 -8.85 21.51
N GLY A 125 -8.86 -9.06 20.29
CA GLY A 125 -9.89 -8.21 19.69
C GLY A 125 -9.36 -6.88 19.13
N LEU A 126 -8.05 -6.75 18.96
CA LEU A 126 -7.44 -5.60 18.30
C LEU A 126 -7.44 -5.83 16.78
N GLU A 127 -8.38 -5.25 16.08
CA GLU A 127 -8.47 -5.37 14.63
C GLU A 127 -7.43 -4.49 13.93
N ARG A 128 -6.90 -4.98 12.82
CA ARG A 128 -5.96 -4.24 11.99
C ARG A 128 -6.69 -3.24 11.10
N THR A 129 -6.27 -1.98 11.13
CA THR A 129 -6.89 -0.92 10.32
C THR A 129 -6.20 -0.72 8.97
N GLY A 130 -4.87 -0.74 8.93
CA GLY A 130 -4.08 -0.63 7.71
C GLY A 130 -4.18 0.73 7.02
N GLU A 131 -4.25 1.80 7.80
CA GLU A 131 -4.37 3.15 7.30
C GLU A 131 -3.09 3.67 6.64
N ASP A 132 -3.25 4.46 5.60
CA ASP A 132 -2.15 5.10 4.87
C ASP A 132 -2.41 6.59 4.62
N LEU A 133 -1.36 7.31 4.19
CA LEU A 133 -1.47 8.75 3.94
C LEU A 133 -2.42 9.08 2.77
N GLY A 134 -2.57 8.21 1.77
CA GLY A 134 -3.56 8.42 0.70
C GLY A 134 -4.98 8.38 1.24
N GLN A 135 -5.28 7.48 2.20
CA GLN A 135 -6.56 7.45 2.91
C GLN A 135 -6.74 8.70 3.76
N THR A 136 -5.71 9.10 4.51
CA THR A 136 -5.73 10.32 5.31
C THR A 136 -6.04 11.55 4.47
N LEU A 137 -5.38 11.73 3.34
CA LEU A 137 -5.68 12.81 2.40
C LEU A 137 -7.11 12.73 1.86
N GLY A 138 -7.62 11.51 1.61
CA GLY A 138 -9.00 11.28 1.21
C GLY A 138 -10.01 11.72 2.27
N VAL A 139 -9.79 11.35 3.53
CA VAL A 139 -10.61 11.79 4.68
C VAL A 139 -10.58 13.32 4.84
N TRP A 140 -9.45 13.96 4.55
CA TRP A 140 -9.34 15.43 4.55
C TRP A 140 -10.01 16.10 3.35
N GLY A 141 -10.64 15.33 2.44
CA GLY A 141 -11.38 15.86 1.30
C GLY A 141 -10.55 16.04 0.03
N PHE A 142 -9.30 15.58 0.00
CA PHE A 142 -8.53 15.59 -1.25
C PHE A 142 -9.04 14.50 -2.19
N GLY A 143 -9.43 14.89 -3.40
CA GLY A 143 -9.84 13.96 -4.44
C GLY A 143 -8.72 12.98 -4.83
N ALA A 144 -9.09 11.83 -5.38
CA ALA A 144 -8.12 10.83 -5.83
C ALA A 144 -7.18 11.37 -6.92
N GLY A 145 -7.66 12.32 -7.73
CA GLY A 145 -6.98 12.75 -8.94
C GLY A 145 -7.01 11.66 -10.02
N PRO A 146 -6.23 11.81 -11.12
CA PRO A 146 -6.15 10.81 -12.16
C PRO A 146 -5.68 9.47 -11.63
N TYR A 147 -6.25 8.41 -12.22
CA TYR A 147 -5.76 7.05 -12.00
C TYR A 147 -4.35 6.89 -12.60
N LEU A 148 -3.48 6.20 -11.92
CA LEU A 148 -2.10 5.95 -12.31
C LEU A 148 -1.76 4.48 -12.11
N VAL A 149 -1.03 3.91 -13.06
CA VAL A 149 -0.31 2.66 -12.85
C VAL A 149 1.15 2.98 -12.59
N LEU A 150 1.65 2.59 -11.42
CA LEU A 150 3.05 2.80 -11.06
C LEU A 150 3.89 1.60 -11.51
N PRO A 151 5.08 1.82 -12.11
CA PRO A 151 5.99 0.73 -12.44
C PRO A 151 6.30 -0.12 -11.20
N VAL A 152 6.15 -1.44 -11.32
CA VAL A 152 6.34 -2.45 -10.27
C VAL A 152 5.32 -2.37 -9.12
N LEU A 153 4.86 -1.18 -8.75
CA LEU A 153 3.96 -0.95 -7.60
C LEU A 153 2.47 -1.12 -7.95
N GLY A 154 2.13 -1.19 -9.24
CA GLY A 154 0.77 -1.45 -9.72
C GLY A 154 -0.20 -0.28 -9.58
N PRO A 155 -1.51 -0.55 -9.41
CA PRO A 155 -2.58 0.45 -9.43
C PRO A 155 -2.43 1.49 -8.32
N SER A 156 -2.72 2.75 -8.66
CA SER A 156 -2.63 3.91 -7.77
C SER A 156 -3.57 5.02 -8.27
N SER A 157 -3.59 6.11 -7.55
CA SER A 157 -4.09 7.41 -7.98
C SER A 157 -3.03 8.47 -7.71
N LEU A 158 -3.20 9.68 -8.19
CA LEU A 158 -2.25 10.77 -7.89
C LEU A 158 -2.11 10.96 -6.38
N ARG A 159 -3.22 11.06 -5.65
CA ARG A 159 -3.26 11.18 -4.19
C ARG A 159 -2.56 10.00 -3.50
N ASP A 160 -2.93 8.79 -3.87
CA ASP A 160 -2.40 7.59 -3.23
C ASP A 160 -0.93 7.34 -3.60
N GLY A 161 -0.51 7.75 -4.79
CA GLY A 161 0.89 7.74 -5.22
C GLY A 161 1.77 8.64 -4.36
N VAL A 162 1.29 9.85 -4.04
CA VAL A 162 1.96 10.75 -3.08
C VAL A 162 2.07 10.09 -1.71
N GLY A 163 1.00 9.48 -1.22
CA GLY A 163 1.00 8.73 0.04
C GLY A 163 2.04 7.61 0.05
N ARG A 164 2.12 6.82 -1.02
CA ARG A 164 3.10 5.73 -1.17
C ARG A 164 4.55 6.23 -1.22
N VAL A 165 4.83 7.27 -2.01
CA VAL A 165 6.18 7.85 -2.07
C VAL A 165 6.60 8.37 -0.70
N THR A 166 5.69 9.03 0.02
CA THR A 166 5.95 9.51 1.39
C THR A 166 6.24 8.33 2.34
N ALA A 167 5.44 7.28 2.30
CA ALA A 167 5.67 6.09 3.11
C ALA A 167 7.04 5.46 2.82
N ILE A 168 7.43 5.33 1.53
CA ILE A 168 8.74 4.81 1.15
C ILE A 168 9.89 5.69 1.66
N VAL A 169 9.76 7.02 1.61
CA VAL A 169 10.81 7.95 2.06
C VAL A 169 10.99 7.91 3.58
N TYR A 170 9.89 7.75 4.31
CA TYR A 170 9.88 7.74 5.79
C TYR A 170 9.87 6.32 6.39
N ASP A 171 10.01 5.28 5.57
CA ASP A 171 10.04 3.90 6.02
C ASP A 171 11.13 3.69 7.08
N PRO A 172 10.78 3.27 8.31
CA PRO A 172 11.75 3.05 9.38
C PRO A 172 12.81 2.01 9.02
N SER A 173 12.48 1.02 8.20
CA SER A 173 13.42 -0.04 7.78
C SER A 173 14.62 0.51 7.01
N ARG A 174 14.46 1.64 6.30
CA ARG A 174 15.56 2.36 5.64
C ARG A 174 16.62 2.92 6.57
N LYS A 175 16.28 3.14 7.84
CA LYS A 175 17.21 3.67 8.85
C LYS A 175 17.99 2.58 9.56
N ILE A 176 17.48 1.36 9.49
CA ILE A 176 18.01 0.21 10.24
C ILE A 176 18.88 -0.67 9.33
N SER A 177 18.66 -0.63 8.01
CA SER A 177 19.32 -1.52 7.05
C SER A 177 20.19 -0.76 6.04
N SER A 178 21.23 -1.43 5.55
CA SER A 178 22.00 -0.97 4.39
C SER A 178 21.14 -1.00 3.13
N GLY A 179 21.55 -0.31 2.06
CA GLY A 179 20.79 -0.27 0.82
C GLY A 179 20.48 -1.65 0.22
N SER A 180 21.40 -2.62 0.35
CA SER A 180 21.21 -4.00 -0.10
C SER A 180 20.21 -4.79 0.76
N GLU A 181 20.26 -4.61 2.06
CA GLU A 181 19.34 -5.25 2.99
C GLU A 181 17.91 -4.73 2.80
N PHE A 182 17.77 -3.41 2.62
CA PHE A 182 16.47 -2.81 2.29
C PHE A 182 15.91 -3.34 0.98
N ALA A 183 16.75 -3.49 -0.05
CA ALA A 183 16.34 -4.07 -1.33
C ALA A 183 15.90 -5.52 -1.18
N ALA A 184 16.66 -6.34 -0.43
CA ALA A 184 16.30 -7.72 -0.15
C ALA A 184 14.98 -7.84 0.63
N PHE A 185 14.80 -7.02 1.66
CA PHE A 185 13.55 -6.94 2.43
C PHE A 185 12.34 -6.59 1.53
N THR A 186 12.52 -5.58 0.67
CA THR A 186 11.47 -5.16 -0.27
C THR A 186 11.16 -6.26 -1.29
N ALA A 187 12.17 -6.98 -1.78
CA ALA A 187 11.97 -8.09 -2.71
C ALA A 187 11.19 -9.24 -2.06
N VAL A 188 11.55 -9.63 -0.83
CA VAL A 188 10.81 -10.67 -0.08
C VAL A 188 9.35 -10.24 0.11
N ARG A 189 9.12 -8.98 0.47
CA ARG A 189 7.75 -8.45 0.64
C ARG A 189 6.94 -8.51 -0.65
N ILE A 190 7.54 -8.16 -1.79
CA ILE A 190 6.86 -8.24 -3.10
C ILE A 190 6.49 -9.69 -3.43
N VAL A 191 7.43 -10.63 -3.21
CA VAL A 191 7.22 -12.06 -3.48
C VAL A 191 6.13 -12.63 -2.57
N ASP A 192 6.17 -12.32 -1.28
CA ASP A 192 5.19 -12.79 -0.30
C ASP A 192 3.78 -12.29 -0.64
N LEU A 193 3.61 -10.98 -0.87
CA LEU A 193 2.34 -10.39 -1.31
C LEU A 193 1.84 -11.01 -2.63
N ARG A 194 2.76 -11.28 -3.58
CA ARG A 194 2.38 -11.90 -4.85
C ARG A 194 1.97 -13.36 -4.67
N ALA A 195 2.61 -14.08 -3.76
CA ALA A 195 2.24 -15.44 -3.42
C ALA A 195 0.84 -15.53 -2.81
N GLU A 196 0.45 -14.59 -1.96
CA GLU A 196 -0.92 -14.48 -1.43
C GLU A 196 -1.97 -14.25 -2.53
N LEU A 197 -1.60 -13.57 -3.61
CA LEU A 197 -2.49 -13.24 -4.72
C LEU A 197 -2.59 -14.33 -5.80
N LEU A 198 -1.73 -15.36 -5.80
CA LEU A 198 -1.75 -16.42 -6.81
C LEU A 198 -3.12 -17.12 -6.98
N PRO A 199 -3.89 -17.39 -5.90
CA PRO A 199 -5.22 -17.99 -6.04
C PRO A 199 -6.22 -17.10 -6.78
N MET A 200 -6.02 -15.77 -6.74
CA MET A 200 -6.90 -14.78 -7.38
C MET A 200 -6.72 -14.69 -8.90
N ASP A 201 -5.56 -15.11 -9.42
CA ASP A 201 -5.25 -15.01 -10.86
C ASP A 201 -6.34 -15.67 -11.71
N LYS A 202 -6.71 -16.91 -11.37
CA LYS A 202 -7.73 -17.67 -12.12
C LYS A 202 -9.10 -16.99 -12.10
N LEU A 203 -9.46 -16.36 -10.97
CA LEU A 203 -10.73 -15.64 -10.83
C LEU A 203 -10.72 -14.38 -11.70
N ILE A 204 -9.65 -13.63 -11.69
CA ILE A 204 -9.50 -12.42 -12.51
C ILE A 204 -9.52 -12.78 -13.99
N ASP A 205 -8.76 -13.80 -14.40
CA ASP A 205 -8.68 -14.24 -15.80
C ASP A 205 -10.03 -14.76 -16.33
N SER A 206 -10.86 -15.35 -15.46
CA SER A 206 -12.19 -15.85 -15.84
C SER A 206 -13.28 -14.77 -15.82
N ALA A 207 -13.16 -13.75 -14.98
CA ALA A 207 -14.17 -12.72 -14.79
C ALA A 207 -13.96 -11.46 -15.65
N ALA A 208 -12.71 -11.18 -16.07
CA ALA A 208 -12.35 -9.94 -16.74
C ALA A 208 -12.28 -10.09 -18.25
N LEU A 209 -13.16 -9.39 -18.98
CA LEU A 209 -13.03 -9.18 -20.43
C LEU A 209 -11.83 -8.28 -20.75
N ASP A 210 -11.58 -7.26 -19.93
CA ASP A 210 -10.42 -6.38 -19.96
C ASP A 210 -9.81 -6.31 -18.56
N ARG A 211 -8.67 -6.97 -18.40
CA ARG A 211 -7.96 -7.09 -17.10
C ARG A 211 -7.54 -5.73 -16.54
N TYR A 212 -7.11 -4.82 -17.40
CA TYR A 212 -6.76 -3.46 -16.98
C TYR A 212 -7.94 -2.74 -16.35
N SER A 213 -9.06 -2.65 -17.05
CA SER A 213 -10.27 -1.97 -16.58
C SER A 213 -10.85 -2.63 -15.31
N PHE A 214 -10.80 -3.95 -15.23
CA PHE A 214 -11.23 -4.69 -14.04
C PHE A 214 -10.41 -4.31 -12.82
N ILE A 215 -9.08 -4.36 -12.91
CA ILE A 215 -8.16 -4.04 -11.81
C ILE A 215 -8.27 -2.56 -11.43
N ARG A 216 -8.38 -1.65 -12.42
CA ARG A 216 -8.61 -0.23 -12.16
C ARG A 216 -9.86 0.01 -11.33
N ASN A 217 -10.98 -0.55 -11.75
CA ASN A 217 -12.26 -0.33 -11.10
C ASN A 217 -12.27 -0.95 -9.69
N ALA A 218 -11.75 -2.17 -9.54
CA ALA A 218 -11.61 -2.82 -8.24
C ALA A 218 -10.74 -2.00 -7.28
N TYR A 219 -9.63 -1.45 -7.77
CA TYR A 219 -8.76 -0.57 -6.99
C TYR A 219 -9.50 0.68 -6.52
N LEU A 220 -10.15 1.41 -7.42
CA LEU A 220 -10.83 2.66 -7.09
C LEU A 220 -11.99 2.43 -6.10
N GLN A 221 -12.78 1.37 -6.31
CA GLN A 221 -13.86 1.01 -5.38
C GLN A 221 -13.34 0.66 -4.00
N ARG A 222 -12.28 -0.16 -3.92
CA ARG A 222 -11.66 -0.52 -2.64
C ARG A 222 -11.12 0.72 -1.92
N ARG A 223 -10.43 1.62 -2.64
CA ARG A 223 -9.90 2.85 -2.03
C ARG A 223 -11.00 3.75 -1.49
N GLN A 224 -12.10 3.89 -2.22
CA GLN A 224 -13.25 4.66 -1.76
C GLN A 224 -13.88 4.04 -0.51
N SER A 225 -14.06 2.72 -0.50
CA SER A 225 -14.57 1.99 0.65
C SER A 225 -13.69 2.16 1.90
N LEU A 226 -12.37 2.14 1.74
CA LEU A 226 -11.43 2.34 2.85
C LEU A 226 -11.49 3.77 3.41
N ILE A 227 -11.64 4.79 2.56
CA ILE A 227 -11.75 6.20 3.00
C ILE A 227 -13.07 6.46 3.74
N GLU A 228 -14.15 5.81 3.29
CA GLU A 228 -15.47 5.93 3.91
C GLU A 228 -15.64 5.02 5.14
N ASP A 229 -14.59 4.32 5.57
CA ASP A 229 -14.64 3.31 6.65
C ASP A 229 -15.74 2.25 6.47
N ARG A 230 -16.16 2.03 5.24
CA ARG A 230 -17.05 0.93 4.90
C ARG A 230 -16.25 -0.37 5.00
N SER A 231 -16.02 -0.81 6.25
CA SER A 231 -15.47 -2.14 6.47
C SER A 231 -16.40 -3.14 5.81
N SER A 232 -15.83 -4.16 5.17
CA SER A 232 -16.56 -5.33 4.67
C SER A 232 -17.05 -6.22 5.81
N SER A 233 -17.50 -5.62 6.91
CA SER A 233 -18.18 -6.37 7.96
C SER A 233 -19.49 -6.87 7.39
N PRO A 234 -19.72 -8.19 7.30
CA PRO A 234 -21.04 -8.68 6.98
C PRO A 234 -22.00 -8.13 8.04
N THR A 235 -23.02 -7.44 7.59
CA THR A 235 -24.14 -7.02 8.43
C THR A 235 -24.57 -8.23 9.22
N LYS A 236 -24.36 -8.20 10.55
CA LYS A 236 -25.01 -9.16 11.43
C LYS A 236 -26.49 -8.77 11.40
N GLU A 237 -27.27 -9.46 10.55
CA GLU A 237 -28.72 -9.58 10.72
C GLU A 237 -29.02 -10.58 11.84
#